data_2a7285f24226a172da6c42fc8b16b4c9
#
_entry.id   2a7285f24226a172da6c42fc8b16b4c9
#
_cell.length_a   1.000
_cell.length_b   1.000
_cell.length_c   1.000
_cell.angle_alpha   90.00
_cell.angle_beta   90.00
_cell.angle_gamma   90.00
#
_symmetry.space_group_name_H-M   'P 1'
#
loop_
_entity.id
_entity.type
_entity.pdbx_description
1 polymer ?
#
loop_
_entity_poly.entity_id
_entity_poly.type
_entity_poly.pdbx_seq_one_letter_code
_entity_poly.pdbx_strand_id
1 'polypeptide(L)'
;MSPPAPGTVNHESRRIEDYESRTGYTYEDYQQTADWLLANTDHRPTLAIVCGSGLGALGELLKDQVVFPYSEIPNFPHSTVPGHAGRLIFGKLNGKPCVCMQGRFHSYEGYPLWKVTFPIRVFRLMGVETLIVTNAAGGLNQDYKIGDIMVIMDHINMPGFAGQNPLIGPNEERFGTRFPPMSDAYDKELRKLALGIGQELGYVEKMREGVYCSLGGPNFETIAECRMLNSLGADAVGMSTVPEVIVARHCGLKVLGMSLVTNKAVMDYKDEAIASHEEVLQAGKDSAKFLEKLVSLLVQRIEPNNNMF
;
A
#
# COMPACT_ATOMS: atom_id res chain seq x y z
N MET A 1 -9.39 57.21 -32.78
CA MET A 1 -9.80 56.26 -31.74
C MET A 1 -8.82 55.10 -31.79
N SER A 2 -7.91 55.03 -30.84
CA SER A 2 -6.94 53.92 -30.71
C SER A 2 -7.66 52.71 -30.08
N PRO A 3 -7.33 51.46 -30.51
CA PRO A 3 -7.91 50.27 -29.92
C PRO A 3 -7.44 50.08 -28.45
N PRO A 4 -8.27 49.50 -27.56
CA PRO A 4 -7.88 49.24 -26.18
C PRO A 4 -6.74 48.20 -26.12
N ALA A 5 -5.81 48.41 -25.21
CA ALA A 5 -4.69 47.52 -24.95
C ALA A 5 -5.18 46.11 -24.53
N PRO A 6 -4.49 45.01 -24.93
CA PRO A 6 -4.87 43.68 -24.53
C PRO A 6 -4.70 43.53 -23.00
N GLY A 7 -5.78 43.06 -22.34
CA GLY A 7 -5.80 42.83 -20.89
C GLY A 7 -4.63 41.97 -20.45
N THR A 8 -3.92 42.40 -19.44
CA THR A 8 -2.90 41.65 -18.73
C THR A 8 -3.57 40.44 -18.12
N VAL A 9 -3.44 39.30 -18.78
CA VAL A 9 -3.81 38.00 -18.23
C VAL A 9 -2.90 37.76 -17.02
N ASN A 10 -3.51 37.69 -15.84
CA ASN A 10 -2.78 37.50 -14.61
C ASN A 10 -2.03 36.15 -14.65
N HIS A 11 -0.71 36.20 -14.86
CA HIS A 11 0.15 35.02 -14.95
C HIS A 11 0.20 34.21 -13.65
N GLU A 12 -0.14 34.83 -12.52
CA GLU A 12 -0.24 34.13 -11.23
C GLU A 12 -1.48 33.25 -11.13
N SER A 13 -2.65 33.71 -11.57
CA SER A 13 -3.87 32.90 -11.57
C SER A 13 -3.75 31.69 -12.51
N ARG A 14 -3.14 31.85 -13.70
CA ARG A 14 -2.87 30.70 -14.58
C ARG A 14 -1.84 29.72 -13.99
N ARG A 15 -0.83 30.18 -13.25
CA ARG A 15 0.12 29.30 -12.56
C ARG A 15 -0.55 28.55 -11.43
N ILE A 16 -1.49 29.14 -10.71
CA ILE A 16 -2.24 28.50 -9.64
C ILE A 16 -3.22 27.47 -10.21
N GLU A 17 -3.97 27.81 -11.26
CA GLU A 17 -4.87 26.87 -11.94
C GLU A 17 -4.12 25.69 -12.60
N ASP A 18 -2.96 25.93 -13.24
CA ASP A 18 -2.08 24.87 -13.77
C ASP A 18 -1.45 24.03 -12.67
N TYR A 19 -1.28 24.57 -11.47
CA TYR A 19 -0.70 23.87 -10.33
C TYR A 19 -1.75 23.02 -9.61
N GLU A 20 -2.97 23.53 -9.43
CA GLU A 20 -4.13 22.81 -8.90
C GLU A 20 -4.55 21.65 -9.82
N SER A 21 -4.46 21.83 -11.13
CA SER A 21 -4.72 20.75 -12.11
C SER A 21 -3.71 19.58 -12.04
N ARG A 22 -2.52 19.79 -11.44
CA ARG A 22 -1.49 18.76 -11.27
C ARG A 22 -1.61 17.95 -9.98
N THR A 23 -2.43 18.38 -9.01
CA THR A 23 -2.54 17.73 -7.70
C THR A 23 -3.77 16.84 -7.53
N GLY A 24 -4.66 16.84 -8.50
CA GLY A 24 -5.72 15.87 -8.73
C GLY A 24 -6.87 15.83 -7.73
N TYR A 25 -6.64 15.93 -6.43
CA TYR A 25 -7.66 15.94 -5.37
C TYR A 25 -7.38 17.01 -4.33
N THR A 26 -8.44 17.66 -3.86
CA THR A 26 -8.41 18.55 -2.71
C THR A 26 -8.62 17.78 -1.40
N TYR A 27 -8.35 18.40 -0.27
CA TYR A 27 -8.70 17.81 1.03
C TYR A 27 -10.20 17.51 1.13
N GLU A 28 -11.01 18.38 0.56
CA GLU A 28 -12.47 18.30 0.55
C GLU A 28 -12.96 17.08 -0.25
N ASP A 29 -12.26 16.69 -1.31
CA ASP A 29 -12.56 15.45 -2.08
C ASP A 29 -12.32 14.20 -1.22
N TYR A 30 -11.23 14.17 -0.45
CA TYR A 30 -10.96 13.08 0.50
C TYR A 30 -11.99 13.05 1.61
N GLN A 31 -12.34 14.23 2.16
CA GLN A 31 -13.32 14.36 3.23
C GLN A 31 -14.71 13.91 2.76
N GLN A 32 -15.15 14.35 1.58
CA GLN A 32 -16.41 13.93 0.97
C GLN A 32 -16.50 12.39 0.87
N THR A 33 -15.43 11.76 0.43
CA THR A 33 -15.39 10.29 0.31
C THR A 33 -15.46 9.62 1.68
N ALA A 34 -14.70 10.11 2.65
CA ALA A 34 -14.71 9.59 4.01
C ALA A 34 -16.09 9.76 4.68
N ASP A 35 -16.70 10.92 4.55
CA ASP A 35 -18.03 11.21 5.10
C ASP A 35 -19.09 10.33 4.46
N TRP A 36 -19.03 10.14 3.14
CA TRP A 36 -19.94 9.26 2.43
C TRP A 36 -19.83 7.81 2.94
N LEU A 37 -18.61 7.29 3.07
CA LEU A 37 -18.38 5.94 3.62
C LEU A 37 -18.92 5.83 5.04
N LEU A 38 -18.60 6.77 5.92
CA LEU A 38 -19.03 6.75 7.32
C LEU A 38 -20.56 6.95 7.50
N ALA A 39 -21.22 7.58 6.53
CA ALA A 39 -22.68 7.72 6.51
C ALA A 39 -23.40 6.44 6.05
N ASN A 40 -22.71 5.56 5.31
CA ASN A 40 -23.29 4.34 4.75
C ASN A 40 -22.93 3.07 5.54
N THR A 41 -22.22 3.18 6.66
CA THR A 41 -21.94 2.08 7.58
C THR A 41 -21.80 2.55 9.02
N ASP A 42 -22.19 1.70 9.98
CA ASP A 42 -21.97 1.94 11.40
C ASP A 42 -20.54 1.58 11.87
N HIS A 43 -19.74 0.94 11.02
CA HIS A 43 -18.36 0.62 11.35
C HIS A 43 -17.49 1.88 11.44
N ARG A 44 -16.65 1.93 12.47
CA ARG A 44 -15.65 3.00 12.70
C ARG A 44 -14.28 2.34 12.78
N PRO A 45 -13.63 2.07 11.63
CA PRO A 45 -12.39 1.32 11.58
C PRO A 45 -11.23 2.12 12.19
N THR A 46 -10.47 1.50 13.07
CA THR A 46 -9.19 2.01 13.57
C THR A 46 -8.01 1.37 12.85
N LEU A 47 -8.28 0.33 12.06
CA LEU A 47 -7.28 -0.45 11.34
C LEU A 47 -7.70 -0.67 9.89
N ALA A 48 -6.77 -0.45 8.97
CA ALA A 48 -6.95 -0.74 7.55
C ALA A 48 -5.99 -1.85 7.10
N ILE A 49 -6.48 -2.74 6.24
CA ILE A 49 -5.70 -3.82 5.63
C ILE A 49 -5.76 -3.65 4.12
N VAL A 50 -4.61 -3.55 3.46
CA VAL A 50 -4.51 -3.55 1.99
C VAL A 50 -4.08 -4.93 1.51
N CYS A 51 -4.96 -5.58 0.76
CA CYS A 51 -4.72 -6.90 0.19
C CYS A 51 -4.00 -6.78 -1.16
N GLY A 52 -2.80 -7.35 -1.25
CA GLY A 52 -2.07 -7.50 -2.51
C GLY A 52 -2.60 -8.61 -3.41
N SER A 53 -1.95 -8.82 -4.56
CA SER A 53 -2.29 -9.86 -5.52
C SER A 53 -2.28 -11.26 -4.87
N GLY A 54 -3.36 -12.01 -5.05
CA GLY A 54 -3.53 -13.33 -4.46
C GLY A 54 -3.88 -13.35 -2.96
N LEU A 55 -3.95 -12.19 -2.28
CA LEU A 55 -4.15 -12.07 -0.84
C LEU A 55 -5.56 -11.58 -0.46
N GLY A 56 -6.49 -11.54 -1.42
CA GLY A 56 -7.86 -11.05 -1.23
C GLY A 56 -8.67 -11.81 -0.17
N ALA A 57 -8.32 -13.06 0.11
CA ALA A 57 -8.97 -13.88 1.15
C ALA A 57 -8.93 -13.27 2.56
N LEU A 58 -7.97 -12.37 2.84
CA LEU A 58 -7.93 -11.62 4.10
C LEU A 58 -9.19 -10.79 4.34
N GLY A 59 -9.80 -10.25 3.30
CA GLY A 59 -11.04 -9.50 3.40
C GLY A 59 -12.24 -10.35 3.83
N GLU A 60 -12.23 -11.63 3.48
CA GLU A 60 -13.31 -12.56 3.83
C GLU A 60 -13.31 -12.95 5.31
N LEU A 61 -12.23 -12.68 6.05
CA LEU A 61 -12.14 -12.94 7.49
C LEU A 61 -13.00 -12.01 8.35
N LEU A 62 -13.36 -10.84 7.83
CA LEU A 62 -14.14 -9.86 8.56
C LEU A 62 -15.55 -10.39 8.79
N LYS A 63 -16.09 -10.17 9.99
CA LYS A 63 -17.48 -10.44 10.35
C LYS A 63 -18.31 -9.18 10.32
N ASP A 64 -19.62 -9.33 10.24
CA ASP A 64 -20.59 -8.21 10.14
C ASP A 64 -20.26 -7.29 8.94
N GLN A 65 -19.99 -7.86 7.79
CA GLN A 65 -19.47 -7.15 6.64
C GLN A 65 -20.46 -6.16 6.03
N VAL A 66 -19.95 -4.97 5.70
CA VAL A 66 -20.58 -4.01 4.78
C VAL A 66 -19.59 -3.79 3.63
N VAL A 67 -20.02 -4.04 2.40
CA VAL A 67 -19.16 -4.08 1.21
C VAL A 67 -19.52 -2.96 0.26
N PHE A 68 -18.53 -2.21 -0.19
CA PHE A 68 -18.66 -1.16 -1.18
C PHE A 68 -17.78 -1.45 -2.40
N PRO A 69 -18.34 -1.75 -3.59
CA PRO A 69 -17.57 -1.74 -4.83
C PRO A 69 -16.93 -0.37 -5.06
N TYR A 70 -15.70 -0.32 -5.56
CA TYR A 70 -15.00 0.95 -5.80
C TYR A 70 -15.77 1.88 -6.74
N SER A 71 -16.53 1.30 -7.69
CA SER A 71 -17.37 2.05 -8.64
C SER A 71 -18.52 2.81 -7.99
N GLU A 72 -18.91 2.47 -6.76
CA GLU A 72 -19.99 3.12 -6.03
C GLU A 72 -19.49 4.20 -5.07
N ILE A 73 -18.17 4.22 -4.79
CA ILE A 73 -17.56 5.15 -3.84
C ILE A 73 -17.17 6.44 -4.58
N PRO A 74 -17.64 7.62 -4.13
CA PRO A 74 -17.27 8.90 -4.74
C PRO A 74 -15.76 9.07 -4.82
N ASN A 75 -15.25 9.58 -5.93
CA ASN A 75 -13.85 9.90 -6.21
C ASN A 75 -12.88 8.69 -6.21
N PHE A 76 -13.37 7.48 -5.91
CA PHE A 76 -12.49 6.31 -5.80
C PHE A 76 -12.00 5.84 -7.18
N PRO A 77 -10.72 5.43 -7.32
CA PRO A 77 -10.23 4.82 -8.55
C PRO A 77 -10.86 3.44 -8.79
N HIS A 78 -10.76 2.93 -10.00
CA HIS A 78 -11.18 1.57 -10.35
C HIS A 78 -9.96 0.66 -10.48
N SER A 79 -10.02 -0.55 -9.89
CA SER A 79 -8.99 -1.56 -10.09
C SER A 79 -9.18 -2.26 -11.44
N THR A 80 -8.09 -2.39 -12.20
CA THR A 80 -8.09 -3.02 -13.52
C THR A 80 -7.25 -4.31 -13.55
N VAL A 81 -6.56 -4.61 -12.45
CA VAL A 81 -5.65 -5.78 -12.37
C VAL A 81 -6.45 -7.06 -12.13
N PRO A 82 -6.24 -8.11 -12.95
CA PRO A 82 -6.85 -9.43 -12.71
C PRO A 82 -6.51 -9.96 -11.30
N GLY A 83 -7.52 -10.51 -10.60
CA GLY A 83 -7.38 -11.00 -9.23
C GLY A 83 -7.63 -9.95 -8.14
N HIS A 84 -7.86 -8.68 -8.51
CA HIS A 84 -8.30 -7.63 -7.59
C HIS A 84 -9.82 -7.48 -7.66
N ALA A 85 -10.52 -7.73 -6.54
CA ALA A 85 -11.99 -7.68 -6.52
C ALA A 85 -12.55 -6.26 -6.66
N GLY A 86 -11.76 -5.23 -6.33
CA GLY A 86 -12.14 -3.83 -6.50
C GLY A 86 -13.22 -3.37 -5.53
N ARG A 87 -13.09 -3.69 -4.23
CA ARG A 87 -14.07 -3.33 -3.21
C ARG A 87 -13.43 -3.03 -1.85
N LEU A 88 -14.09 -2.18 -1.05
CA LEU A 88 -13.82 -2.03 0.38
C LEU A 88 -14.77 -2.94 1.16
N ILE A 89 -14.24 -3.63 2.16
CA ILE A 89 -15.00 -4.45 3.10
C ILE A 89 -14.81 -3.85 4.50
N PHE A 90 -15.87 -3.33 5.07
CA PHE A 90 -15.93 -2.94 6.48
C PHE A 90 -16.43 -4.12 7.29
N GLY A 91 -15.92 -4.29 8.50
CA GLY A 91 -16.35 -5.36 9.37
C GLY A 91 -15.52 -5.43 10.64
N LYS A 92 -15.61 -6.55 11.33
CA LYS A 92 -14.86 -6.81 12.55
C LYS A 92 -13.97 -8.03 12.38
N LEU A 93 -12.70 -7.89 12.75
CA LEU A 93 -11.77 -9.01 12.87
C LEU A 93 -11.37 -9.17 14.33
N ASN A 94 -11.75 -10.31 14.94
CA ASN A 94 -11.60 -10.56 16.38
C ASN A 94 -12.20 -9.43 17.24
N GLY A 95 -13.38 -8.93 16.86
CA GLY A 95 -14.08 -7.86 17.55
C GLY A 95 -13.59 -6.45 17.27
N LYS A 96 -12.44 -6.26 16.60
CA LYS A 96 -11.91 -4.94 16.24
C LYS A 96 -12.48 -4.46 14.92
N PRO A 97 -12.97 -3.21 14.83
CA PRO A 97 -13.48 -2.65 13.60
C PRO A 97 -12.33 -2.39 12.61
N CYS A 98 -12.45 -2.96 11.42
CA CYS A 98 -11.47 -2.90 10.37
C CYS A 98 -12.10 -2.48 9.04
N VAL A 99 -11.30 -1.91 8.16
CA VAL A 99 -11.58 -1.79 6.73
C VAL A 99 -10.53 -2.57 5.94
N CYS A 100 -10.98 -3.41 5.01
CA CYS A 100 -10.12 -4.16 4.13
C CYS A 100 -10.28 -3.65 2.69
N MET A 101 -9.17 -3.28 2.08
CA MET A 101 -9.09 -2.89 0.67
C MET A 101 -8.73 -4.14 -0.14
N GLN A 102 -9.75 -4.74 -0.78
CA GLN A 102 -9.62 -5.97 -1.55
C GLN A 102 -9.30 -5.67 -3.01
N GLY A 103 -8.03 -5.49 -3.29
CA GLY A 103 -7.46 -4.97 -4.52
C GLY A 103 -6.89 -3.56 -4.31
N ARG A 104 -5.73 -3.31 -4.93
CA ARG A 104 -5.03 -2.02 -4.86
C ARG A 104 -4.89 -1.40 -6.24
N PHE A 105 -4.43 -0.17 -6.28
CA PHE A 105 -4.10 0.56 -7.50
C PHE A 105 -2.60 0.60 -7.73
N HIS A 106 -2.17 0.62 -8.99
CA HIS A 106 -0.77 0.68 -9.35
C HIS A 106 -0.52 1.80 -10.38
N SER A 107 0.69 2.32 -10.38
CA SER A 107 1.10 3.32 -11.36
C SER A 107 1.11 2.78 -12.79
N TYR A 108 1.40 1.48 -12.97
CA TYR A 108 1.38 0.85 -14.29
C TYR A 108 -0.04 0.69 -14.89
N GLU A 109 -1.10 0.89 -14.10
CA GLU A 109 -2.47 1.00 -14.62
C GLU A 109 -2.75 2.36 -15.28
N GLY A 110 -1.76 3.26 -15.30
CA GLY A 110 -1.87 4.62 -15.83
C GLY A 110 -2.30 5.66 -14.78
N TYR A 111 -2.42 5.27 -13.52
CA TYR A 111 -2.78 6.18 -12.45
C TYR A 111 -1.56 6.96 -11.93
N PRO A 112 -1.67 8.29 -11.75
CA PRO A 112 -0.67 9.06 -11.03
C PRO A 112 -0.64 8.65 -9.56
N LEU A 113 0.51 8.79 -8.89
CA LEU A 113 0.70 8.29 -7.52
C LEU A 113 -0.25 8.90 -6.49
N TRP A 114 -0.67 10.17 -6.66
CA TRP A 114 -1.67 10.79 -5.79
C TRP A 114 -3.04 10.06 -5.88
N LYS A 115 -3.38 9.49 -7.04
CA LYS A 115 -4.60 8.70 -7.24
C LYS A 115 -4.44 7.27 -6.72
N VAL A 116 -3.28 6.64 -6.92
CA VAL A 116 -2.93 5.33 -6.34
C VAL A 116 -3.09 5.35 -4.82
N THR A 117 -2.68 6.43 -4.17
CA THR A 117 -2.68 6.58 -2.71
C THR A 117 -3.93 7.24 -2.13
N PHE A 118 -4.92 7.57 -2.95
CA PHE A 118 -6.19 8.19 -2.54
C PHE A 118 -6.83 7.46 -1.34
N PRO A 119 -6.96 6.12 -1.33
CA PRO A 119 -7.60 5.41 -0.23
C PRO A 119 -6.92 5.64 1.13
N ILE A 120 -5.62 5.81 1.15
CA ILE A 120 -4.85 5.94 2.41
C ILE A 120 -5.22 7.23 3.15
N ARG A 121 -5.39 8.35 2.43
CA ARG A 121 -5.86 9.60 3.01
C ARG A 121 -7.32 9.50 3.48
N VAL A 122 -8.17 8.83 2.72
CA VAL A 122 -9.56 8.55 3.11
C VAL A 122 -9.60 7.74 4.41
N PHE A 123 -8.78 6.70 4.53
CA PHE A 123 -8.69 5.90 5.77
C PHE A 123 -8.29 6.75 6.97
N ARG A 124 -7.32 7.65 6.80
CA ARG A 124 -6.95 8.59 7.88
C ARG A 124 -8.13 9.44 8.33
N LEU A 125 -8.90 10.00 7.39
CA LEU A 125 -10.07 10.84 7.70
C LEU A 125 -11.21 10.04 8.33
N MET A 126 -11.29 8.73 8.09
CA MET A 126 -12.24 7.83 8.76
C MET A 126 -11.83 7.45 10.18
N GLY A 127 -10.64 7.85 10.65
CA GLY A 127 -10.14 7.53 11.98
C GLY A 127 -9.21 6.31 12.05
N VAL A 128 -8.75 5.79 10.91
CA VAL A 128 -7.74 4.71 10.90
C VAL A 128 -6.43 5.23 11.48
N GLU A 129 -5.84 4.43 12.37
CA GLU A 129 -4.58 4.70 13.08
C GLU A 129 -3.45 3.80 12.61
N THR A 130 -3.79 2.58 12.19
CA THR A 130 -2.82 1.56 11.78
C THR A 130 -3.17 1.02 10.41
N LEU A 131 -2.16 0.96 9.54
CA LEU A 131 -2.22 0.39 8.20
C LEU A 131 -1.38 -0.88 8.13
N ILE A 132 -2.01 -2.00 7.78
CA ILE A 132 -1.34 -3.23 7.39
C ILE A 132 -1.35 -3.30 5.87
N VAL A 133 -0.19 -3.24 5.24
CA VAL A 133 -0.06 -3.39 3.78
C VAL A 133 0.54 -4.75 3.45
N THR A 134 -0.12 -5.48 2.57
CA THR A 134 0.38 -6.77 2.09
C THR A 134 0.65 -6.70 0.59
N ASN A 135 1.63 -7.45 0.12
CA ASN A 135 1.94 -7.56 -1.30
C ASN A 135 2.48 -8.95 -1.66
N ALA A 136 2.44 -9.27 -2.94
CA ALA A 136 3.22 -10.32 -3.54
C ALA A 136 4.55 -9.73 -4.00
N ALA A 137 5.66 -10.44 -3.79
CA ALA A 137 7.00 -9.97 -4.14
C ALA A 137 7.89 -11.09 -4.67
N GLY A 138 8.79 -10.75 -5.58
CA GLY A 138 9.89 -11.61 -5.99
C GLY A 138 11.00 -11.64 -4.94
N GLY A 139 11.46 -12.83 -4.54
CA GLY A 139 12.57 -12.97 -3.61
C GLY A 139 13.91 -12.73 -4.28
N LEU A 140 14.62 -11.68 -3.89
CA LEU A 140 15.98 -11.36 -4.30
C LEU A 140 17.00 -12.07 -3.40
N ASN A 141 16.70 -12.17 -2.11
CA ASN A 141 17.51 -12.92 -1.16
C ASN A 141 17.44 -14.41 -1.46
N GLN A 142 18.60 -15.04 -1.68
CA GLN A 142 18.69 -16.45 -2.12
C GLN A 142 18.25 -17.45 -1.04
N ASP A 143 18.24 -17.04 0.23
CA ASP A 143 17.77 -17.87 1.35
C ASP A 143 16.24 -17.88 1.48
N TYR A 144 15.55 -16.98 0.76
CA TYR A 144 14.08 -16.95 0.77
C TYR A 144 13.50 -18.05 -0.12
N LYS A 145 12.35 -18.56 0.29
CA LYS A 145 11.60 -19.59 -0.43
C LYS A 145 10.22 -19.06 -0.82
N ILE A 146 9.66 -19.61 -1.89
CA ILE A 146 8.26 -19.34 -2.25
C ILE A 146 7.36 -19.75 -1.07
N GLY A 147 6.46 -18.86 -0.66
CA GLY A 147 5.61 -19.01 0.50
C GLY A 147 6.18 -18.42 1.80
N ASP A 148 7.41 -17.91 1.81
CA ASP A 148 7.92 -17.13 2.94
C ASP A 148 7.19 -15.81 3.06
N ILE A 149 7.00 -15.35 4.29
CA ILE A 149 6.47 -14.02 4.61
C ILE A 149 7.60 -13.15 5.12
N MET A 150 7.94 -12.12 4.35
CA MET A 150 8.90 -11.11 4.78
C MET A 150 8.17 -9.96 5.45
N VAL A 151 8.43 -9.74 6.74
CA VAL A 151 8.08 -8.52 7.45
C VAL A 151 8.99 -7.40 6.97
N ILE A 152 8.43 -6.37 6.38
CA ILE A 152 9.20 -5.28 5.79
C ILE A 152 9.76 -4.40 6.91
N MET A 153 11.08 -4.33 7.01
CA MET A 153 11.77 -3.47 7.98
C MET A 153 12.13 -2.11 7.41
N ASP A 154 12.33 -2.03 6.10
CA ASP A 154 12.68 -0.83 5.37
C ASP A 154 12.40 -1.00 3.87
N HIS A 155 12.51 0.06 3.08
CA HIS A 155 12.31 -0.02 1.64
C HIS A 155 13.31 0.82 0.84
N ILE A 156 13.51 0.40 -0.42
CA ILE A 156 14.19 1.18 -1.46
C ILE A 156 13.13 1.62 -2.46
N ASN A 157 12.97 2.94 -2.65
CA ASN A 157 11.98 3.53 -3.56
C ASN A 157 12.65 3.95 -4.89
N MET A 158 12.85 3.01 -5.81
CA MET A 158 13.49 3.31 -7.09
C MET A 158 12.74 4.35 -7.93
N PRO A 159 11.39 4.31 -8.04
CA PRO A 159 10.65 5.37 -8.71
C PRO A 159 10.85 6.74 -8.07
N GLY A 160 11.02 6.80 -6.75
CA GLY A 160 11.31 8.04 -6.01
C GLY A 160 12.62 8.68 -6.43
N PHE A 161 13.67 7.89 -6.69
CA PHE A 161 14.94 8.39 -7.22
C PHE A 161 14.81 8.96 -8.63
N ALA A 162 13.82 8.51 -9.40
CA ALA A 162 13.47 9.05 -10.71
C ALA A 162 12.45 10.22 -10.65
N GLY A 163 12.20 10.77 -9.45
CA GLY A 163 11.32 11.91 -9.28
C GLY A 163 9.83 11.56 -9.17
N GLN A 164 9.48 10.30 -8.96
CA GLN A 164 8.09 9.86 -8.76
C GLN A 164 7.80 9.69 -7.26
N ASN A 165 7.02 10.63 -6.70
CA ASN A 165 6.65 10.58 -5.29
C ASN A 165 5.19 11.04 -5.12
N PRO A 166 4.36 10.38 -4.31
CA PRO A 166 2.96 10.75 -4.12
C PRO A 166 2.77 12.10 -3.40
N LEU A 167 3.83 12.67 -2.80
CA LEU A 167 3.81 13.97 -2.11
C LEU A 167 4.33 15.13 -2.98
N ILE A 168 4.57 14.90 -4.29
CA ILE A 168 4.92 15.99 -5.21
C ILE A 168 3.73 16.92 -5.35
N GLY A 169 4.01 18.22 -5.27
CA GLY A 169 3.02 19.29 -5.33
C GLY A 169 2.92 20.07 -4.02
N PRO A 170 1.87 20.88 -3.82
CA PRO A 170 1.63 21.59 -2.57
C PRO A 170 1.44 20.63 -1.41
N ASN A 171 1.93 21.01 -0.24
CA ASN A 171 1.66 20.24 0.97
C ASN A 171 0.26 20.58 1.50
N GLU A 172 -0.50 19.57 1.86
CA GLU A 172 -1.73 19.72 2.65
C GLU A 172 -1.40 19.48 4.13
N GLU A 173 -1.22 20.57 4.86
CA GLU A 173 -0.72 20.54 6.25
C GLU A 173 -1.67 19.85 7.23
N ARG A 174 -2.98 19.79 6.91
CA ARG A 174 -3.98 19.03 7.68
C ARG A 174 -3.69 17.53 7.72
N PHE A 175 -2.95 17.01 6.74
CA PHE A 175 -2.49 15.62 6.73
C PHE A 175 -1.13 15.43 7.40
N GLY A 176 -0.21 16.38 7.24
CA GLY A 176 1.11 16.26 7.84
C GLY A 176 2.13 17.29 7.34
N THR A 177 3.36 17.14 7.83
CA THR A 177 4.46 18.03 7.49
C THR A 177 4.93 17.89 6.04
N ARG A 178 5.43 18.99 5.46
CA ARG A 178 5.98 19.00 4.08
C ARG A 178 7.08 17.96 3.84
N PHE A 179 7.90 17.69 4.84
CA PHE A 179 9.04 16.77 4.77
C PHE A 179 8.92 15.70 5.85
N PRO A 180 8.09 14.66 5.64
CA PRO A 180 7.92 13.60 6.63
C PRO A 180 9.19 12.74 6.73
N PRO A 181 9.64 12.39 7.94
CA PRO A 181 10.73 11.42 8.10
C PRO A 181 10.26 10.02 7.68
N MET A 182 11.18 9.25 7.09
CA MET A 182 10.92 7.88 6.64
C MET A 182 11.80 6.83 7.32
N SER A 183 12.73 7.24 8.21
CA SER A 183 13.61 6.32 8.94
C SER A 183 12.87 5.38 9.90
N ASP A 184 11.64 5.71 10.26
CA ASP A 184 10.73 4.94 11.10
C ASP A 184 9.45 4.53 10.33
N ALA A 185 9.55 4.37 9.01
CA ALA A 185 8.40 4.13 8.15
C ALA A 185 7.60 2.89 8.56
N TYR A 186 8.27 1.85 8.99
CA TYR A 186 7.67 0.60 9.47
C TYR A 186 7.78 0.49 10.98
N ASP A 187 6.64 0.44 11.67
CA ASP A 187 6.57 0.45 13.13
C ASP A 187 7.29 -0.75 13.74
N LYS A 188 8.25 -0.47 14.63
CA LYS A 188 9.14 -1.48 15.22
C LYS A 188 8.38 -2.47 16.11
N GLU A 189 7.38 -2.00 16.85
CA GLU A 189 6.63 -2.86 17.77
C GLU A 189 5.66 -3.76 16.99
N LEU A 190 5.06 -3.25 15.91
CA LEU A 190 4.23 -4.08 15.02
C LEU A 190 5.07 -5.14 14.30
N ARG A 191 6.30 -4.81 13.88
CA ARG A 191 7.22 -5.80 13.27
C ARG A 191 7.58 -6.91 14.25
N LYS A 192 7.97 -6.57 15.47
CA LYS A 192 8.25 -7.55 16.53
C LYS A 192 7.04 -8.42 16.83
N LEU A 193 5.85 -7.81 16.92
CA LEU A 193 4.60 -8.54 17.15
C LEU A 193 4.34 -9.56 16.04
N ALA A 194 4.52 -9.16 14.77
CA ALA A 194 4.32 -10.06 13.62
C ALA A 194 5.26 -11.26 13.66
N LEU A 195 6.56 -11.02 13.90
CA LEU A 195 7.58 -12.07 14.01
C LEU A 195 7.30 -13.01 15.20
N GLY A 196 6.93 -12.44 16.36
CA GLY A 196 6.56 -13.22 17.55
C GLY A 196 5.36 -14.12 17.32
N ILE A 197 4.31 -13.63 16.66
CA ILE A 197 3.14 -14.43 16.29
C ILE A 197 3.54 -15.55 15.31
N GLY A 198 4.38 -15.26 14.33
CA GLY A 198 4.90 -16.28 13.41
C GLY A 198 5.63 -17.41 14.17
N GLN A 199 6.41 -17.05 15.18
CA GLN A 199 7.08 -18.04 16.06
C GLN A 199 6.06 -18.86 16.87
N GLU A 200 5.08 -18.23 17.49
CA GLU A 200 4.02 -18.92 18.26
C GLU A 200 3.21 -19.91 17.40
N LEU A 201 2.99 -19.56 16.12
CA LEU A 201 2.29 -20.41 15.17
C LEU A 201 3.16 -21.56 14.62
N GLY A 202 4.45 -21.63 15.00
CA GLY A 202 5.40 -22.63 14.50
C GLY A 202 5.92 -22.37 13.09
N TYR A 203 5.86 -21.12 12.60
CA TYR A 203 6.28 -20.75 11.24
C TYR A 203 7.62 -20.03 11.19
N VAL A 204 8.51 -20.24 12.17
CA VAL A 204 9.85 -19.61 12.22
C VAL A 204 10.59 -19.71 10.89
N GLU A 205 10.56 -20.88 10.27
CA GLU A 205 11.25 -21.15 9.00
C GLU A 205 10.64 -20.42 7.79
N LYS A 206 9.45 -19.86 7.93
CA LYS A 206 8.74 -19.12 6.88
C LYS A 206 8.69 -17.61 7.13
N MET A 207 9.10 -17.18 8.32
CA MET A 207 9.12 -15.74 8.65
C MET A 207 10.49 -15.16 8.36
N ARG A 208 10.49 -14.04 7.64
CA ARG A 208 11.68 -13.27 7.30
C ARG A 208 11.51 -11.83 7.76
N GLU A 209 12.59 -11.12 7.91
CA GLU A 209 12.61 -9.67 8.04
C GLU A 209 13.59 -9.12 7.01
N GLY A 210 13.21 -8.09 6.26
CA GLY A 210 14.07 -7.61 5.18
C GLY A 210 13.62 -6.32 4.53
N VAL A 211 14.36 -5.92 3.50
CA VAL A 211 14.20 -4.68 2.74
C VAL A 211 13.40 -4.96 1.46
N TYR A 212 12.30 -4.22 1.29
CA TYR A 212 11.47 -4.26 0.09
C TYR A 212 11.92 -3.21 -0.91
N CYS A 213 12.19 -3.60 -2.15
CA CYS A 213 12.44 -2.67 -3.25
C CYS A 213 11.20 -2.47 -4.10
N SER A 214 10.78 -1.22 -4.28
CA SER A 214 9.67 -0.86 -5.17
C SER A 214 10.19 -0.46 -6.54
N LEU A 215 9.54 -1.01 -7.57
CA LEU A 215 9.72 -0.66 -8.98
C LEU A 215 8.41 -0.21 -9.62
N GLY A 216 8.48 0.35 -10.82
CA GLY A 216 7.30 0.85 -11.54
C GLY A 216 6.48 -0.23 -12.22
N GLY A 217 7.09 -1.33 -12.67
CA GLY A 217 6.45 -2.30 -13.55
C GLY A 217 6.02 -1.70 -14.91
N PRO A 218 5.16 -2.36 -15.69
CA PRO A 218 4.50 -3.64 -15.44
C PRO A 218 5.35 -4.89 -15.72
N ASN A 219 6.52 -4.74 -16.36
CA ASN A 219 7.41 -5.87 -16.62
C ASN A 219 8.12 -6.32 -15.35
N PHE A 220 8.41 -7.61 -15.26
CA PHE A 220 9.35 -8.15 -14.28
C PHE A 220 10.79 -7.72 -14.64
N GLU A 221 11.67 -7.82 -13.66
CA GLU A 221 13.06 -7.39 -13.72
C GLU A 221 13.90 -8.27 -14.63
N THR A 222 14.88 -7.67 -15.29
CA THR A 222 15.97 -8.40 -15.96
C THR A 222 16.91 -8.99 -14.92
N ILE A 223 17.72 -10.00 -15.33
CA ILE A 223 18.76 -10.61 -14.47
C ILE A 223 19.73 -9.54 -13.94
N ALA A 224 20.13 -8.58 -14.79
CA ALA A 224 21.02 -7.51 -14.39
C ALA A 224 20.39 -6.58 -13.34
N GLU A 225 19.11 -6.26 -13.49
CA GLU A 225 18.34 -5.47 -12.51
C GLU A 225 18.22 -6.22 -11.19
N CYS A 226 17.86 -7.51 -11.20
CA CYS A 226 17.80 -8.33 -9.99
C CYS A 226 19.14 -8.34 -9.24
N ARG A 227 20.25 -8.54 -9.95
CA ARG A 227 21.60 -8.51 -9.37
C ARG A 227 21.94 -7.15 -8.77
N MET A 228 21.61 -6.06 -9.46
CA MET A 228 21.81 -4.71 -8.96
C MET A 228 21.00 -4.47 -7.68
N LEU A 229 19.72 -4.79 -7.66
CA LEU A 229 18.84 -4.58 -6.51
C LEU A 229 19.33 -5.39 -5.29
N ASN A 230 19.73 -6.64 -5.50
CA ASN A 230 20.28 -7.47 -4.44
C ASN A 230 21.60 -6.87 -3.90
N SER A 231 22.48 -6.33 -4.76
CA SER A 231 23.72 -5.67 -4.34
C SER A 231 23.49 -4.37 -3.58
N LEU A 232 22.32 -3.73 -3.77
CA LEU A 232 21.89 -2.55 -2.99
C LEU A 232 21.28 -2.92 -1.64
N GLY A 233 21.17 -4.20 -1.32
CA GLY A 233 20.63 -4.70 -0.06
C GLY A 233 19.13 -4.95 -0.05
N ALA A 234 18.47 -5.03 -1.21
CA ALA A 234 17.08 -5.45 -1.30
C ALA A 234 16.94 -6.96 -1.13
N ASP A 235 15.99 -7.40 -0.31
CA ASP A 235 15.65 -8.80 -0.08
C ASP A 235 14.48 -9.29 -0.92
N ALA A 236 13.56 -8.39 -1.25
CA ALA A 236 12.41 -8.68 -2.10
C ALA A 236 12.08 -7.47 -2.99
N VAL A 237 11.43 -7.73 -4.13
CA VAL A 237 11.08 -6.72 -5.12
C VAL A 237 9.62 -6.83 -5.53
N GLY A 238 8.96 -5.68 -5.76
CA GLY A 238 7.61 -5.62 -6.27
C GLY A 238 7.24 -4.24 -6.79
N MET A 239 5.96 -4.07 -7.20
CA MET A 239 5.51 -2.91 -7.98
C MET A 239 4.46 -2.07 -7.23
N SER A 240 4.49 -2.08 -5.89
CA SER A 240 3.43 -1.46 -5.07
C SER A 240 3.95 -0.97 -3.72
N THR A 241 3.03 -0.73 -2.78
CA THR A 241 3.28 -0.60 -1.32
C THR A 241 3.98 0.69 -0.91
N VAL A 242 5.12 1.03 -1.48
CA VAL A 242 5.93 2.18 -1.03
C VAL A 242 5.20 3.52 -1.15
N PRO A 243 4.48 3.84 -2.23
CA PRO A 243 3.67 5.05 -2.29
C PRO A 243 2.61 5.13 -1.18
N GLU A 244 1.95 4.00 -0.88
CA GLU A 244 0.96 3.90 0.20
C GLU A 244 1.59 4.13 1.57
N VAL A 245 2.77 3.55 1.82
CA VAL A 245 3.54 3.74 3.06
C VAL A 245 3.95 5.21 3.23
N ILE A 246 4.46 5.86 2.17
CA ILE A 246 4.84 7.28 2.20
C ILE A 246 3.65 8.15 2.62
N VAL A 247 2.47 7.95 2.01
CA VAL A 247 1.27 8.73 2.33
C VAL A 247 0.73 8.38 3.72
N ALA A 248 0.78 7.11 4.13
CA ALA A 248 0.39 6.69 5.47
C ALA A 248 1.25 7.38 6.54
N ARG A 249 2.57 7.42 6.35
CA ARG A 249 3.49 8.11 7.27
C ARG A 249 3.28 9.62 7.26
N HIS A 250 3.04 10.23 6.09
CA HIS A 250 2.67 11.63 6.00
C HIS A 250 1.41 11.95 6.81
N CYS A 251 0.42 11.04 6.83
CA CYS A 251 -0.81 11.16 7.59
C CYS A 251 -0.70 10.72 9.06
N GLY A 252 0.48 10.31 9.53
CA GLY A 252 0.70 9.90 10.92
C GLY A 252 0.19 8.50 11.27
N LEU A 253 -0.08 7.62 10.29
CA LEU A 253 -0.47 6.25 10.56
C LEU A 253 0.75 5.41 10.96
N LYS A 254 0.54 4.45 11.87
CA LYS A 254 1.49 3.34 12.07
C LYS A 254 1.39 2.37 10.90
N VAL A 255 2.51 1.85 10.42
CA VAL A 255 2.54 0.96 9.27
C VAL A 255 3.23 -0.35 9.59
N LEU A 256 2.59 -1.46 9.21
CA LEU A 256 3.19 -2.79 9.11
C LEU A 256 3.11 -3.24 7.66
N GLY A 257 4.25 -3.56 7.06
CA GLY A 257 4.33 -4.13 5.72
C GLY A 257 4.68 -5.62 5.76
N MET A 258 4.03 -6.41 4.93
CA MET A 258 4.34 -7.83 4.77
C MET A 258 4.34 -8.21 3.28
N SER A 259 5.40 -8.86 2.85
CA SER A 259 5.53 -9.40 1.50
C SER A 259 5.42 -10.92 1.52
N LEU A 260 4.52 -11.47 0.71
CA LEU A 260 4.55 -12.89 0.40
C LEU A 260 5.55 -13.09 -0.75
N VAL A 261 6.55 -13.94 -0.54
CA VAL A 261 7.48 -14.34 -1.59
C VAL A 261 6.76 -15.31 -2.53
N THR A 262 6.45 -14.86 -3.74
CA THR A 262 5.63 -15.60 -4.70
C THR A 262 6.43 -16.28 -5.81
N ASN A 263 7.62 -15.78 -6.05
CA ASN A 263 8.59 -16.32 -7.01
C ASN A 263 10.00 -15.97 -6.57
N LYS A 264 10.99 -16.69 -7.06
CA LYS A 264 12.40 -16.31 -6.93
C LYS A 264 12.80 -15.42 -8.09
N ALA A 265 13.52 -14.35 -7.80
CA ALA A 265 14.14 -13.54 -8.83
C ALA A 265 15.26 -14.33 -9.54
N VAL A 266 15.27 -14.28 -10.87
CA VAL A 266 16.28 -14.96 -11.67
C VAL A 266 17.59 -14.18 -11.59
N MET A 267 18.64 -14.82 -11.09
CA MET A 267 19.96 -14.21 -10.84
C MET A 267 21.07 -14.76 -11.74
N ASP A 268 20.86 -15.91 -12.39
CA ASP A 268 21.83 -16.55 -13.27
C ASP A 268 21.33 -16.57 -14.72
N TYR A 269 22.19 -16.20 -15.66
CA TYR A 269 21.89 -16.24 -17.09
C TYR A 269 21.71 -17.67 -17.65
N LYS A 270 22.07 -18.69 -16.87
CA LYS A 270 21.81 -20.10 -17.20
C LYS A 270 20.48 -20.62 -16.69
N ASP A 271 19.79 -19.84 -15.84
CA ASP A 271 18.48 -20.20 -15.32
C ASP A 271 17.41 -19.90 -16.40
N GLU A 272 16.59 -20.89 -16.70
CA GLU A 272 15.51 -20.80 -17.69
C GLU A 272 14.16 -20.43 -17.03
N ALA A 273 14.12 -20.19 -15.72
CA ALA A 273 12.90 -19.81 -15.02
C ALA A 273 12.38 -18.46 -15.52
N ILE A 274 11.07 -18.37 -15.70
CA ILE A 274 10.38 -17.17 -16.13
C ILE A 274 9.30 -16.85 -15.08
N ALA A 275 9.38 -15.67 -14.46
CA ALA A 275 8.35 -15.23 -13.53
C ALA A 275 7.01 -15.00 -14.25
N SER A 276 5.92 -15.47 -13.69
CA SER A 276 4.57 -15.29 -14.23
C SER A 276 3.57 -14.81 -13.18
N HIS A 277 2.56 -14.06 -13.63
CA HIS A 277 1.48 -13.62 -12.75
C HIS A 277 0.61 -14.77 -12.22
N GLU A 278 0.53 -15.86 -12.96
CA GLU A 278 -0.20 -17.08 -12.55
C GLU A 278 0.46 -17.74 -11.33
N GLU A 279 1.81 -17.83 -11.32
CA GLU A 279 2.56 -18.33 -10.16
C GLU A 279 2.35 -17.45 -8.92
N VAL A 280 2.31 -16.12 -9.10
CA VAL A 280 2.01 -15.17 -8.02
C VAL A 280 0.65 -15.45 -7.40
N LEU A 281 -0.40 -15.65 -8.22
CA LEU A 281 -1.75 -15.96 -7.73
C LEU A 281 -1.82 -17.33 -7.05
N GLN A 282 -1.11 -18.33 -7.57
CA GLN A 282 -1.07 -19.68 -6.98
C GLN A 282 -0.36 -19.68 -5.62
N ALA A 283 0.81 -19.04 -5.51
CA ALA A 283 1.54 -18.90 -4.25
C ALA A 283 0.68 -18.18 -3.17
N GLY A 284 -0.10 -17.17 -3.58
CA GLY A 284 -1.06 -16.50 -2.72
C GLY A 284 -2.10 -17.45 -2.14
N LYS A 285 -2.70 -18.30 -2.97
CA LYS A 285 -3.69 -19.32 -2.53
C LYS A 285 -3.07 -20.35 -1.58
N ASP A 286 -1.87 -20.81 -1.87
CA ASP A 286 -1.18 -21.82 -1.06
C ASP A 286 -0.78 -21.29 0.32
N SER A 287 -0.50 -20.00 0.42
CA SER A 287 -0.11 -19.33 1.67
C SER A 287 -1.28 -18.69 2.42
N ALA A 288 -2.48 -18.66 1.86
CA ALA A 288 -3.63 -17.94 2.40
C ALA A 288 -3.92 -18.28 3.86
N LYS A 289 -4.01 -19.59 4.19
CA LYS A 289 -4.34 -20.05 5.56
C LYS A 289 -3.32 -19.61 6.61
N PHE A 290 -2.06 -19.55 6.25
CA PHE A 290 -1.03 -19.06 7.16
C PHE A 290 -1.17 -17.54 7.37
N LEU A 291 -1.27 -16.80 6.29
CA LEU A 291 -1.40 -15.35 6.33
C LEU A 291 -2.70 -14.92 7.06
N GLU A 292 -3.80 -15.62 6.85
CA GLU A 292 -5.05 -15.42 7.56
C GLU A 292 -4.89 -15.53 9.09
N LYS A 293 -4.23 -16.60 9.55
CA LYS A 293 -3.96 -16.79 10.98
C LYS A 293 -3.06 -15.70 11.54
N LEU A 294 -1.98 -15.36 10.81
CA LEU A 294 -1.04 -14.33 11.21
C LEU A 294 -1.74 -12.96 11.34
N VAL A 295 -2.47 -12.53 10.32
CA VAL A 295 -3.18 -11.24 10.32
C VAL A 295 -4.29 -11.22 11.37
N SER A 296 -5.03 -12.32 11.54
CA SER A 296 -6.09 -12.42 12.55
C SER A 296 -5.55 -12.21 13.98
N LEU A 297 -4.42 -12.86 14.32
CA LEU A 297 -3.78 -12.68 15.63
C LEU A 297 -3.11 -11.30 15.77
N LEU A 298 -2.52 -10.77 14.69
CA LEU A 298 -2.00 -9.40 14.67
C LEU A 298 -3.08 -8.40 15.04
N VAL A 299 -4.20 -8.42 14.33
CA VAL A 299 -5.32 -7.50 14.57
C VAL A 299 -5.83 -7.65 16.01
N GLN A 300 -5.92 -8.88 16.52
CA GLN A 300 -6.36 -9.13 17.90
C GLN A 300 -5.46 -8.43 18.94
N ARG A 301 -4.14 -8.36 18.70
CA ARG A 301 -3.13 -7.90 19.67
C ARG A 301 -2.66 -6.46 19.45
N ILE A 302 -2.98 -5.83 18.31
CA ILE A 302 -2.66 -4.41 18.08
C ILE A 302 -3.47 -3.58 19.07
N GLU A 303 -2.77 -2.85 19.95
CA GLU A 303 -3.41 -1.91 20.88
C GLU A 303 -3.82 -0.63 20.15
N PRO A 304 -4.97 -0.01 20.51
CA PRO A 304 -5.33 1.32 20.03
C PRO A 304 -4.22 2.33 20.38
N ASN A 305 -4.07 3.33 19.56
CA ASN A 305 -3.07 4.38 19.81
C ASN A 305 -3.56 5.32 20.90
N ASN A 306 -3.11 5.13 22.16
CA ASN A 306 -3.50 5.98 23.29
C ASN A 306 -2.91 7.41 23.26
N ASN A 307 -2.19 7.79 22.18
CA ASN A 307 -1.46 9.06 22.08
C ASN A 307 -2.13 10.06 21.10
N MET A 308 -3.45 10.00 20.89
CA MET A 308 -4.15 11.04 20.15
C MET A 308 -4.79 12.03 21.13
N PHE A 309 -3.98 13.00 21.58
CA PHE A 309 -4.42 14.31 22.06
C PHE A 309 -3.40 15.36 21.64
#